data_a9e429af80d46718490be43e44adc10a
#
_entry.id   a9e429af80d46718490be43e44adc10a
#
_cell.length_a   1.000
_cell.length_b   1.000
_cell.length_c   1.000
_cell.angle_alpha   90.00
_cell.angle_beta   90.00
_cell.angle_gamma   90.00
#
_symmetry.space_group_name_H-M   'P 1'
#
loop_
_entity.id
_entity.type
_entity.pdbx_description
1 polymer ?
#
loop_
_entity_poly.entity_id
_entity_poly.type
_entity_poly.pdbx_seq_one_letter_code
_entity_poly.pdbx_strand_id
1 'polypeptide(L)'
;MRIIPGCAINQPGTRRSLLRNKSNSRAPQRVRNELRFRHIKVASKTKVADSFWRIVFSGSDLVGFNSAGFDDHIKVFFPDAQTGELHLPEITADGIVWKEGVRPVARDYTPLAFDGVSSLTLDFYIHEGGVASNWAAQAQPGDELVIGGPRGSLVVPTDYAFQLYVCDETGLPAFKRRKADIRAEQLHLLAWTDETKGRDYLQNLDGVSATWLSSGTAMQSDNLGPLIAALDKIALPTEEYFIWLTGEGEAVKVLSDYFTQRRGCDSDFVRAVAYWHQK
;
A
#
# COMPACT_ATOMS: atom_id res chain seq x y z
N MET A 1 51.48 -16.58 -62.78
CA MET A 1 51.77 -15.79 -61.58
C MET A 1 50.78 -14.67 -61.45
N ARG A 2 49.62 -14.96 -60.79
CA ARG A 2 48.53 -13.97 -60.56
C ARG A 2 48.10 -14.09 -59.11
N ILE A 3 48.21 -13.03 -58.39
CA ILE A 3 47.84 -12.88 -57.00
C ILE A 3 46.33 -12.57 -56.97
N ILE A 4 45.56 -13.31 -56.17
CA ILE A 4 44.15 -13.07 -55.92
C ILE A 4 44.01 -12.44 -54.55
N PRO A 5 43.24 -11.33 -54.38
CA PRO A 5 43.09 -10.67 -53.08
C PRO A 5 42.04 -11.34 -52.19
N GLY A 6 42.30 -11.33 -50.90
CA GLY A 6 41.58 -11.99 -49.85
C GLY A 6 40.17 -11.47 -49.62
N CYS A 7 39.34 -12.41 -49.22
CA CYS A 7 37.97 -12.24 -48.76
C CYS A 7 37.93 -11.63 -47.33
N ALA A 8 37.31 -10.49 -47.15
CA ALA A 8 37.09 -9.89 -45.86
C ALA A 8 35.98 -10.62 -45.12
N ILE A 9 36.32 -11.19 -43.96
CA ILE A 9 35.36 -11.82 -43.03
C ILE A 9 34.65 -10.71 -42.24
N ASN A 10 33.34 -10.58 -42.48
CA ASN A 10 32.46 -9.74 -41.70
C ASN A 10 32.32 -10.30 -40.27
N GLN A 11 32.84 -9.60 -39.28
CA GLN A 11 32.57 -9.90 -37.88
C GLN A 11 31.18 -9.36 -37.49
N PRO A 12 30.34 -10.13 -36.75
CA PRO A 12 29.07 -9.63 -36.28
C PRO A 12 29.29 -8.58 -35.16
N GLY A 13 28.70 -7.41 -35.40
CA GLY A 13 28.74 -6.30 -34.47
C GLY A 13 28.23 -6.67 -33.08
N THR A 14 29.10 -6.55 -32.11
CA THR A 14 28.77 -6.60 -30.67
C THR A 14 27.77 -5.50 -30.36
N ARG A 15 26.51 -5.84 -30.15
CA ARG A 15 25.53 -4.96 -29.51
C ARG A 15 26.05 -4.69 -28.10
N ARG A 16 26.71 -3.56 -27.91
CA ARG A 16 26.92 -2.96 -26.60
C ARG A 16 25.54 -2.70 -26.01
N SER A 17 25.16 -3.50 -25.04
CA SER A 17 24.10 -3.16 -24.10
C SER A 17 24.55 -1.87 -23.41
N LEU A 18 23.93 -0.76 -23.75
CA LEU A 18 24.00 0.46 -22.99
C LEU A 18 23.37 0.17 -21.63
N LEU A 19 24.18 -0.27 -20.68
CA LEU A 19 23.84 -0.25 -19.26
C LEU A 19 23.53 1.21 -18.92
N ARG A 20 22.24 1.50 -18.83
CA ARG A 20 21.71 2.74 -18.29
C ARG A 20 22.09 2.80 -16.81
N ASN A 21 23.26 3.32 -16.50
CA ASN A 21 23.61 3.81 -15.18
C ASN A 21 22.79 5.11 -14.95
N LYS A 22 21.50 4.98 -14.73
CA LYS A 22 20.68 6.02 -14.11
C LYS A 22 20.65 5.71 -12.62
N SER A 23 21.57 6.28 -11.86
CA SER A 23 21.31 6.55 -10.45
C SER A 23 20.21 7.62 -10.41
N ASN A 24 18.96 7.17 -10.49
CA ASN A 24 17.83 8.08 -10.41
C ASN A 24 17.70 8.51 -8.95
N SER A 25 18.32 9.65 -8.60
CA SER A 25 18.31 10.22 -7.25
C SER A 25 16.90 10.49 -6.70
N ARG A 26 15.88 10.35 -7.56
CA ARG A 26 14.47 10.54 -7.22
C ARG A 26 13.68 9.22 -7.07
N ALA A 27 14.31 8.06 -7.25
CA ALA A 27 13.62 6.79 -7.04
C ALA A 27 13.18 6.63 -5.57
N PRO A 28 12.02 5.99 -5.33
CA PRO A 28 11.58 5.66 -3.96
C PRO A 28 12.67 4.89 -3.19
N GLN A 29 12.88 5.25 -1.93
CA GLN A 29 13.94 4.68 -1.10
C GLN A 29 13.38 3.78 0.00
N ARG A 30 14.02 2.60 0.19
CA ARG A 30 13.68 1.68 1.27
C ARG A 30 14.44 2.02 2.53
N VAL A 31 13.70 2.17 3.62
CA VAL A 31 14.24 2.36 4.98
C VAL A 31 13.84 1.15 5.82
N ARG A 32 14.78 0.60 6.56
CA ARG A 32 14.50 -0.46 7.53
C ARG A 32 14.10 0.16 8.86
N ASN A 33 13.09 -0.41 9.50
CA ASN A 33 12.66 -0.03 10.83
C ASN A 33 12.99 -1.15 11.82
N GLU A 34 13.03 -0.82 13.10
CA GLU A 34 13.15 -1.80 14.17
C GLU A 34 11.90 -2.66 14.24
N LEU A 35 12.07 -3.97 14.10
CA LEU A 35 10.98 -4.92 14.26
C LEU A 35 10.79 -5.24 15.73
N ARG A 36 9.73 -4.72 16.34
CA ARG A 36 9.34 -5.06 17.71
C ARG A 36 7.83 -5.12 17.84
N PHE A 37 7.36 -5.86 18.83
CA PHE A 37 5.97 -5.82 19.27
C PHE A 37 5.74 -4.64 20.19
N ARG A 38 4.54 -4.07 20.10
CA ARG A 38 4.10 -2.94 20.92
C ARG A 38 2.69 -3.20 21.41
N HIS A 39 2.50 -3.09 22.71
CA HIS A 39 1.18 -3.12 23.33
C HIS A 39 0.53 -1.75 23.15
N ILE A 40 -0.70 -1.76 22.66
CA ILE A 40 -1.49 -0.56 22.45
C ILE A 40 -2.89 -0.76 23.04
N LYS A 41 -3.47 0.33 23.52
CA LYS A 41 -4.77 0.36 24.17
C LYS A 41 -5.70 1.34 23.46
N VAL A 42 -6.94 0.94 23.24
CA VAL A 42 -7.97 1.81 22.67
C VAL A 42 -8.16 3.02 23.57
N ALA A 43 -7.93 4.21 23.04
CA ALA A 43 -8.20 5.48 23.71
C ALA A 43 -9.56 6.03 23.29
N SER A 44 -9.90 5.96 22.00
CA SER A 44 -11.20 6.39 21.49
C SER A 44 -11.56 5.65 20.20
N LYS A 45 -12.85 5.62 19.88
CA LYS A 45 -13.41 5.07 18.65
C LYS A 45 -14.48 5.97 18.10
N THR A 46 -14.47 6.19 16.79
CA THR A 46 -15.49 6.93 16.05
C THR A 46 -15.79 6.25 14.72
N LYS A 47 -17.02 6.39 14.23
CA LYS A 47 -17.38 5.94 12.89
C LYS A 47 -17.10 7.06 11.89
N VAL A 48 -16.45 6.73 10.76
CA VAL A 48 -16.06 7.69 9.73
C VAL A 48 -16.64 7.24 8.40
N ALA A 49 -17.36 8.14 7.74
CA ALA A 49 -17.96 7.95 6.41
C ALA A 49 -18.82 6.68 6.30
N ASP A 50 -19.42 6.24 7.38
CA ASP A 50 -20.16 4.96 7.50
C ASP A 50 -19.42 3.70 7.06
N SER A 51 -18.19 3.84 6.57
CA SER A 51 -17.37 2.76 6.00
C SER A 51 -16.20 2.35 6.86
N PHE A 52 -15.83 3.16 7.88
CA PHE A 52 -14.66 2.87 8.71
C PHE A 52 -14.95 3.08 10.19
N TRP A 53 -14.36 2.21 11.01
CA TRP A 53 -14.10 2.52 12.41
C TRP A 53 -12.72 3.12 12.55
N ARG A 54 -12.67 4.39 12.92
CA ARG A 54 -11.42 5.06 13.33
C ARG A 54 -11.18 4.79 14.79
N ILE A 55 -10.04 4.18 15.09
CA ILE A 55 -9.63 3.89 16.45
C ILE A 55 -8.30 4.59 16.72
N VAL A 56 -8.28 5.39 17.78
CA VAL A 56 -7.07 6.00 18.32
C VAL A 56 -6.58 5.10 19.43
N PHE A 57 -5.35 4.67 19.32
CA PHE A 57 -4.67 3.87 20.33
C PHE A 57 -3.64 4.70 21.08
N SER A 58 -3.43 4.38 22.34
CA SER A 58 -2.35 4.91 23.17
C SER A 58 -1.46 3.76 23.65
N GLY A 59 -0.19 4.06 23.97
CA GLY A 59 0.72 3.07 24.54
C GLY A 59 2.12 3.63 24.75
N SER A 60 2.72 3.32 25.89
CA SER A 60 4.13 3.65 26.17
C SER A 60 5.10 2.95 25.21
N ASP A 61 4.71 1.79 24.69
CA ASP A 61 5.52 1.03 23.74
C ASP A 61 5.61 1.69 22.35
N LEU A 62 4.76 2.70 22.08
CA LEU A 62 4.81 3.49 20.85
C LEU A 62 6.03 4.43 20.80
N VAL A 63 6.74 4.63 21.92
CA VAL A 63 8.01 5.37 21.90
C VAL A 63 8.97 4.72 20.92
N GLY A 64 9.49 5.52 19.98
CA GLY A 64 10.34 5.05 18.88
C GLY A 64 9.62 4.34 17.73
N PHE A 65 8.27 4.35 17.71
CA PHE A 65 7.53 3.93 16.53
C PHE A 65 7.87 4.84 15.36
N ASN A 66 8.22 4.25 14.22
CA ASN A 66 8.55 4.97 13.00
C ASN A 66 7.79 4.38 11.80
N SER A 67 7.18 5.24 11.01
CA SER A 67 6.45 4.88 9.80
C SER A 67 6.60 6.03 8.79
N ALA A 68 7.70 5.97 8.02
CA ALA A 68 8.06 7.04 7.09
C ALA A 68 7.37 6.90 5.72
N GLY A 69 6.92 5.71 5.34
CA GLY A 69 6.20 5.47 4.09
C GLY A 69 4.69 5.67 4.27
N PHE A 70 4.05 6.26 3.29
CA PHE A 70 2.60 6.50 3.34
C PHE A 70 1.78 5.21 3.31
N ASP A 71 2.27 4.17 2.63
CA ASP A 71 1.68 2.84 2.50
C ASP A 71 2.36 1.80 3.40
N ASP A 72 3.04 2.24 4.44
CA ASP A 72 3.54 1.34 5.46
C ASP A 72 2.39 0.56 6.08
N HIS A 73 2.68 -0.67 6.45
CA HIS A 73 1.72 -1.50 7.17
C HIS A 73 2.33 -2.06 8.45
N ILE A 74 1.50 -2.16 9.45
CA ILE A 74 1.77 -2.85 10.70
C ILE A 74 0.88 -4.07 10.79
N LYS A 75 1.38 -5.11 11.38
CA LYS A 75 0.59 -6.30 11.69
C LYS A 75 -0.12 -6.09 13.02
N VAL A 76 -1.44 -6.11 12.99
CA VAL A 76 -2.30 -6.03 14.18
C VAL A 76 -2.71 -7.44 14.55
N PHE A 77 -2.42 -7.85 15.78
CA PHE A 77 -2.74 -9.16 16.32
C PHE A 77 -4.03 -9.08 17.12
N PHE A 78 -4.96 -9.98 16.82
CA PHE A 78 -6.26 -10.05 17.46
C PHE A 78 -6.33 -11.28 18.39
N PRO A 79 -7.01 -11.17 19.54
CA PRO A 79 -7.32 -12.34 20.37
C PRO A 79 -8.10 -13.38 19.58
N ASP A 80 -7.86 -14.65 19.88
CA ASP A 80 -8.70 -15.74 19.36
C ASP A 80 -10.14 -15.53 19.82
N ALA A 81 -11.09 -15.63 18.87
CA ALA A 81 -12.49 -15.32 19.13
C ALA A 81 -13.18 -16.32 20.10
N GLN A 82 -12.61 -17.52 20.26
CA GLN A 82 -13.19 -18.56 21.11
C GLN A 82 -12.55 -18.58 22.49
N THR A 83 -11.23 -18.41 22.56
CA THR A 83 -10.47 -18.54 23.82
C THR A 83 -10.14 -17.17 24.45
N GLY A 84 -10.21 -16.10 23.68
CA GLY A 84 -9.76 -14.77 24.11
C GLY A 84 -8.23 -14.64 24.24
N GLU A 85 -7.47 -15.69 23.90
CA GLU A 85 -6.02 -15.68 24.00
C GLU A 85 -5.38 -14.93 22.83
N LEU A 86 -4.36 -14.14 23.15
CA LEU A 86 -3.54 -13.45 22.15
C LEU A 86 -2.25 -14.24 21.92
N HIS A 87 -2.14 -14.82 20.73
CA HIS A 87 -0.95 -15.58 20.35
C HIS A 87 0.00 -14.72 19.54
N LEU A 88 1.22 -14.54 20.04
CA LEU A 88 2.27 -13.78 19.38
C LEU A 88 3.40 -14.72 18.94
N PRO A 89 4.04 -14.45 17.79
CA PRO A 89 5.28 -15.10 17.43
C PRO A 89 6.44 -14.54 18.26
N GLU A 90 7.56 -15.24 18.26
CA GLU A 90 8.79 -14.76 18.87
C GLU A 90 9.67 -14.04 17.83
N ILE A 91 10.29 -12.95 18.23
CA ILE A 91 11.31 -12.28 17.44
C ILE A 91 12.67 -12.81 17.90
N THR A 92 13.37 -13.49 16.99
CA THR A 92 14.71 -14.03 17.23
C THR A 92 15.72 -13.31 16.33
N ALA A 93 17.01 -13.61 16.55
CA ALA A 93 18.08 -13.09 15.68
C ALA A 93 17.90 -13.51 14.21
N ASP A 94 17.30 -14.68 13.98
CA ASP A 94 17.07 -15.24 12.65
C ASP A 94 15.72 -14.80 12.02
N GLY A 95 14.90 -14.06 12.75
CA GLY A 95 13.61 -13.54 12.28
C GLY A 95 12.43 -13.86 13.20
N ILE A 96 11.23 -13.93 12.59
CA ILE A 96 9.99 -14.22 13.31
C ILE A 96 9.77 -15.73 13.34
N VAL A 97 9.67 -16.29 14.55
CA VAL A 97 9.39 -17.71 14.78
C VAL A 97 7.98 -17.87 15.33
N TRP A 98 7.17 -18.68 14.64
CA TRP A 98 5.80 -19.01 15.05
C TRP A 98 5.82 -20.23 15.96
N LYS A 99 5.07 -20.19 17.05
CA LYS A 99 4.88 -21.38 17.90
C LYS A 99 4.18 -22.48 17.10
N GLU A 100 4.74 -23.68 17.19
CA GLU A 100 4.20 -24.84 16.49
C GLU A 100 2.74 -25.12 16.93
N GLY A 101 1.86 -25.34 15.95
CA GLY A 101 0.45 -25.63 16.20
C GLY A 101 -0.44 -24.41 16.49
N VAL A 102 0.11 -23.20 16.64
CA VAL A 102 -0.67 -21.99 16.93
C VAL A 102 -0.56 -20.98 15.81
N ARG A 103 -1.67 -20.58 15.22
CA ARG A 103 -1.71 -19.52 14.21
C ARG A 103 -2.35 -18.27 14.80
N PRO A 104 -1.58 -17.21 15.10
CA PRO A 104 -2.17 -15.98 15.56
C PRO A 104 -3.06 -15.37 14.48
N VAL A 105 -4.17 -14.82 14.90
CA VAL A 105 -5.04 -14.05 14.03
C VAL A 105 -4.45 -12.66 13.88
N ALA A 106 -3.98 -12.33 12.70
CA ALA A 106 -3.39 -11.03 12.43
C ALA A 106 -3.87 -10.47 11.09
N ARG A 107 -3.92 -9.12 10.99
CA ARG A 107 -4.22 -8.39 9.76
C ARG A 107 -3.29 -7.20 9.64
N ASP A 108 -3.02 -6.80 8.42
CA ASP A 108 -2.18 -5.66 8.13
C ASP A 108 -3.02 -4.38 8.03
N TYR A 109 -2.55 -3.31 8.66
CA TYR A 109 -3.20 -2.01 8.66
C TYR A 109 -2.20 -0.88 8.41
N THR A 110 -2.66 0.13 7.68
CA THR A 110 -1.88 1.35 7.47
C THR A 110 -1.92 2.22 8.73
N PRO A 111 -0.78 2.64 9.29
CA PRO A 111 -0.73 3.71 10.29
C PRO A 111 -1.23 5.01 9.67
N LEU A 112 -2.48 5.39 9.96
CA LEU A 112 -3.06 6.61 9.39
C LEU A 112 -2.37 7.86 9.91
N ALA A 113 -2.15 7.92 11.21
CA ALA A 113 -1.46 9.02 11.88
C ALA A 113 -0.73 8.51 13.14
N PHE A 114 0.38 9.14 13.45
CA PHE A 114 1.14 8.95 14.68
C PHE A 114 1.58 10.31 15.20
N ASP A 115 1.39 10.59 16.49
CA ASP A 115 1.71 11.88 17.10
C ASP A 115 3.20 12.08 17.40
N GLY A 116 4.03 11.08 17.09
CA GLY A 116 5.47 11.07 17.37
C GLY A 116 5.83 10.59 18.79
N VAL A 117 4.85 10.34 19.66
CA VAL A 117 5.08 10.01 21.07
C VAL A 117 4.34 8.74 21.50
N SER A 118 3.02 8.75 21.54
CA SER A 118 2.24 7.70 22.21
C SER A 118 0.87 7.45 21.65
N SER A 119 0.47 8.13 20.58
CA SER A 119 -0.87 8.00 19.97
C SER A 119 -0.78 7.57 18.53
N LEU A 120 -1.42 6.45 18.21
CA LEU A 120 -1.49 5.85 16.87
C LEU A 120 -2.95 5.75 16.43
N THR A 121 -3.26 6.21 15.22
CA THR A 121 -4.60 6.12 14.63
C THR A 121 -4.60 5.08 13.51
N LEU A 122 -5.58 4.18 13.56
CA LEU A 122 -5.88 3.20 12.51
C LEU A 122 -7.34 3.34 12.09
N ASP A 123 -7.60 3.16 10.79
CA ASP A 123 -8.94 3.07 10.23
C ASP A 123 -9.23 1.64 9.79
N PHE A 124 -10.27 1.05 10.35
CA PHE A 124 -10.72 -0.31 10.08
C PHE A 124 -11.91 -0.26 9.11
N TYR A 125 -11.71 -0.78 7.89
CA TYR A 125 -12.80 -0.87 6.92
C TYR A 125 -13.88 -1.83 7.42
N ILE A 126 -15.14 -1.38 7.37
CA ILE A 126 -16.29 -2.13 7.85
C ILE A 126 -16.77 -3.07 6.75
N HIS A 127 -16.65 -4.36 6.99
CA HIS A 127 -17.16 -5.41 6.11
C HIS A 127 -17.61 -6.63 6.91
N GLU A 128 -18.49 -7.43 6.35
CA GLU A 128 -19.00 -8.65 6.99
C GLU A 128 -17.94 -9.74 7.07
N GLY A 129 -18.00 -10.56 8.12
CA GLY A 129 -17.18 -11.77 8.28
C GLY A 129 -15.69 -11.55 8.59
N GLY A 130 -15.23 -10.31 8.66
CA GLY A 130 -13.83 -9.99 8.95
C GLY A 130 -13.53 -9.99 10.45
N VAL A 131 -12.51 -10.74 10.90
CA VAL A 131 -12.12 -10.75 12.32
C VAL A 131 -11.80 -9.35 12.82
N ALA A 132 -11.01 -8.59 12.07
CA ALA A 132 -10.63 -7.22 12.44
C ALA A 132 -11.81 -6.25 12.40
N SER A 133 -12.69 -6.36 11.40
CA SER A 133 -13.91 -5.54 11.29
C SER A 133 -14.86 -5.82 12.46
N ASN A 134 -15.06 -7.09 12.81
CA ASN A 134 -15.89 -7.51 13.95
C ASN A 134 -15.31 -7.03 15.28
N TRP A 135 -13.99 -7.17 15.47
CA TRP A 135 -13.31 -6.67 16.65
C TRP A 135 -13.46 -5.14 16.77
N ALA A 136 -13.19 -4.41 15.69
CA ALA A 136 -13.30 -2.94 15.68
C ALA A 136 -14.72 -2.45 15.96
N ALA A 137 -15.76 -3.19 15.50
CA ALA A 137 -17.15 -2.86 15.78
C ALA A 137 -17.47 -2.96 17.28
N GLN A 138 -16.87 -3.90 18.00
CA GLN A 138 -17.11 -4.16 19.43
C GLN A 138 -16.15 -3.41 20.36
N ALA A 139 -14.99 -2.98 19.86
CA ALA A 139 -13.93 -2.36 20.64
C ALA A 139 -14.42 -1.19 21.49
N GLN A 140 -13.95 -1.14 22.73
CA GLN A 140 -14.24 -0.10 23.71
C GLN A 140 -12.93 0.54 24.21
N PRO A 141 -12.99 1.80 24.72
CA PRO A 141 -11.84 2.38 25.41
C PRO A 141 -11.32 1.46 26.50
N GLY A 142 -10.02 1.22 26.50
CA GLY A 142 -9.35 0.29 27.41
C GLY A 142 -9.04 -1.07 26.84
N ASP A 143 -9.67 -1.50 25.74
CA ASP A 143 -9.32 -2.76 25.06
C ASP A 143 -7.89 -2.72 24.53
N GLU A 144 -7.22 -3.86 24.57
CA GLU A 144 -5.79 -3.97 24.24
C GLU A 144 -5.59 -4.82 22.98
N LEU A 145 -4.59 -4.41 22.20
CA LEU A 145 -4.04 -5.16 21.08
C LEU A 145 -2.51 -5.12 21.12
N VAL A 146 -1.91 -5.98 20.31
CA VAL A 146 -0.49 -5.92 20.02
C VAL A 146 -0.27 -5.67 18.56
N ILE A 147 0.66 -4.81 18.24
CA ILE A 147 1.09 -4.55 16.86
C ILE A 147 2.55 -4.94 16.66
N GLY A 148 2.88 -5.33 15.43
CA GLY A 148 4.26 -5.58 15.00
C GLY A 148 4.62 -4.75 13.78
N GLY A 149 5.81 -4.15 13.77
CA GLY A 149 6.28 -3.34 12.66
C GLY A 149 6.00 -1.83 12.80
N PRO A 150 6.04 -1.07 11.68
CA PRO A 150 6.34 -1.54 10.32
C PRO A 150 7.78 -2.05 10.20
N ARG A 151 7.98 -3.13 9.45
CA ARG A 151 9.31 -3.75 9.26
C ARG A 151 10.25 -2.89 8.42
N GLY A 152 9.68 -2.09 7.55
CA GLY A 152 10.37 -1.15 6.69
C GLY A 152 9.40 -0.21 6.02
N SER A 153 9.90 0.88 5.51
CA SER A 153 9.16 1.92 4.83
C SER A 153 9.68 2.11 3.41
N LEU A 154 8.80 2.40 2.47
CA LEU A 154 9.16 2.94 1.17
C LEU A 154 8.90 4.44 1.19
N VAL A 155 9.95 5.23 1.27
CA VAL A 155 9.87 6.69 1.23
C VAL A 155 9.79 7.13 -0.23
N VAL A 156 8.65 7.66 -0.61
CA VAL A 156 8.36 8.11 -1.97
C VAL A 156 8.41 9.63 -2.01
N PRO A 157 9.20 10.26 -2.90
CA PRO A 157 9.17 11.71 -3.12
C PRO A 157 7.74 12.22 -3.32
N THR A 158 7.42 13.36 -2.74
CA THR A 158 6.06 13.93 -2.78
C THR A 158 5.80 14.81 -3.99
N ASP A 159 6.83 15.15 -4.74
CA ASP A 159 6.89 16.20 -5.76
C ASP A 159 7.13 15.68 -7.18
N TYR A 160 6.78 14.41 -7.47
CA TYR A 160 6.63 14.00 -8.87
C TYR A 160 5.54 14.83 -9.53
N ALA A 161 5.80 15.32 -10.73
CA ALA A 161 4.87 16.16 -11.47
C ALA A 161 3.52 15.46 -11.74
N PHE A 162 3.56 14.16 -11.99
CA PHE A 162 2.39 13.32 -12.19
C PHE A 162 2.34 12.22 -11.12
N GLN A 163 1.18 12.10 -10.44
CA GLN A 163 0.97 11.01 -9.49
C GLN A 163 -0.41 10.37 -9.71
N LEU A 164 -0.43 9.05 -9.79
CA LEU A 164 -1.63 8.24 -10.00
C LEU A 164 -1.78 7.21 -8.89
N TYR A 165 -2.93 7.20 -8.25
CA TYR A 165 -3.28 6.28 -7.17
C TYR A 165 -4.51 5.47 -7.60
N VAL A 166 -4.37 4.15 -7.55
CA VAL A 166 -5.46 3.20 -7.86
C VAL A 166 -5.66 2.30 -6.66
N CYS A 167 -6.85 2.29 -6.09
CA CYS A 167 -7.15 1.50 -4.90
C CYS A 167 -8.63 1.13 -4.79
N ASP A 168 -8.93 0.13 -3.97
CA ASP A 168 -10.24 -0.09 -3.40
C ASP A 168 -10.38 0.63 -2.04
N GLU A 169 -11.44 0.34 -1.30
CA GLU A 169 -11.69 0.95 0.01
C GLU A 169 -10.53 0.74 1.00
N THR A 170 -9.86 -0.40 0.92
CA THR A 170 -8.76 -0.75 1.86
C THR A 170 -7.53 0.14 1.69
N GLY A 171 -7.36 0.73 0.49
CA GLY A 171 -6.27 1.64 0.17
C GLY A 171 -6.54 3.10 0.54
N LEU A 172 -7.81 3.47 0.80
CA LEU A 172 -8.16 4.88 1.10
C LEU A 172 -7.42 5.47 2.30
N PRO A 173 -7.13 4.73 3.40
CA PRO A 173 -6.33 5.28 4.50
C PRO A 173 -4.91 5.68 4.09
N ALA A 174 -4.24 4.88 3.28
CA ALA A 174 -2.91 5.19 2.77
C ALA A 174 -2.92 6.41 1.84
N PHE A 175 -3.91 6.49 0.94
CA PHE A 175 -4.07 7.66 0.08
C PHE A 175 -4.40 8.91 0.89
N LYS A 176 -5.29 8.83 1.90
CA LYS A 176 -5.62 9.96 2.80
C LYS A 176 -4.39 10.50 3.51
N ARG A 177 -3.55 9.60 4.03
CA ARG A 177 -2.28 9.95 4.64
C ARG A 177 -1.34 10.63 3.64
N ARG A 178 -1.21 10.04 2.45
CA ARG A 178 -0.31 10.51 1.40
C ARG A 178 -0.70 11.89 0.85
N LYS A 179 -1.99 12.10 0.60
CA LYS A 179 -2.48 13.29 -0.09
C LYS A 179 -2.16 14.60 0.64
N ALA A 180 -1.95 14.54 1.96
CA ALA A 180 -1.60 15.72 2.77
C ALA A 180 -0.26 16.36 2.35
N ASP A 181 0.66 15.55 1.81
CA ASP A 181 2.03 15.98 1.49
C ASP A 181 2.30 16.08 -0.03
N ILE A 182 1.36 15.64 -0.87
CA ILE A 182 1.56 15.63 -2.33
C ILE A 182 1.67 17.06 -2.89
N ARG A 183 2.63 17.25 -3.78
CA ARG A 183 2.90 18.49 -4.52
C ARG A 183 2.98 18.23 -6.02
N ALA A 184 2.09 17.39 -6.55
CA ALA A 184 2.03 17.07 -7.96
C ALA A 184 1.32 18.18 -8.75
N GLU A 185 1.71 18.37 -10.01
CA GLU A 185 0.98 19.20 -10.97
C GLU A 185 -0.30 18.49 -11.45
N GLN A 186 -0.24 17.17 -11.55
CA GLN A 186 -1.37 16.30 -11.91
C GLN A 186 -1.47 15.17 -10.88
N LEU A 187 -2.57 15.17 -10.14
CA LEU A 187 -2.87 14.16 -9.15
C LEU A 187 -4.18 13.44 -9.51
N HIS A 188 -4.07 12.15 -9.77
CA HIS A 188 -5.19 11.30 -10.12
C HIS A 188 -5.46 10.25 -9.04
N LEU A 189 -6.73 10.06 -8.71
CA LEU A 189 -7.22 8.96 -7.89
C LEU A 189 -8.27 8.17 -8.68
N LEU A 190 -8.06 6.89 -8.88
CA LEU A 190 -9.10 5.96 -9.33
C LEU A 190 -9.44 5.04 -8.16
N ALA A 191 -10.61 5.21 -7.59
CA ALA A 191 -11.04 4.46 -6.41
C ALA A 191 -12.19 3.52 -6.77
N TRP A 192 -12.00 2.25 -6.50
CA TRP A 192 -13.05 1.23 -6.62
C TRP A 192 -13.90 1.22 -5.36
N THR A 193 -14.77 2.21 -5.27
CA THR A 193 -15.68 2.43 -4.15
C THR A 193 -16.84 3.31 -4.57
N ASP A 194 -17.89 3.33 -3.75
CA ASP A 194 -18.99 4.29 -3.90
C ASP A 194 -18.47 5.73 -3.74
N GLU A 195 -18.87 6.61 -4.66
CA GLU A 195 -18.41 8.00 -4.68
C GLU A 195 -18.73 8.75 -3.39
N THR A 196 -19.97 8.60 -2.88
CA THR A 196 -20.40 9.31 -1.66
C THR A 196 -19.53 8.87 -0.48
N LYS A 197 -19.36 7.57 -0.29
CA LYS A 197 -18.52 7.02 0.80
C LYS A 197 -17.07 7.43 0.69
N GLY A 198 -16.52 7.38 -0.54
CA GLY A 198 -15.14 7.79 -0.80
C GLY A 198 -14.90 9.26 -0.54
N ARG A 199 -15.81 10.14 -0.98
CA ARG A 199 -15.74 11.59 -0.72
C ARG A 199 -15.89 11.91 0.75
N ASP A 200 -16.84 11.30 1.43
CA ASP A 200 -17.06 11.49 2.86
C ASP A 200 -15.84 11.05 3.68
N TYR A 201 -15.18 9.98 3.26
CA TYR A 201 -13.97 9.51 3.93
C TYR A 201 -12.76 10.41 3.68
N LEU A 202 -12.48 10.75 2.43
CA LEU A 202 -11.30 11.53 2.05
C LEU A 202 -11.46 13.01 2.35
N GLN A 203 -12.72 13.51 2.35
CA GLN A 203 -13.05 14.92 2.50
C GLN A 203 -12.39 15.77 1.41
N ASN A 204 -11.80 16.91 1.73
CA ASN A 204 -11.19 17.79 0.76
C ASN A 204 -10.38 17.07 -0.32
N LEU A 205 -10.80 17.18 -1.59
CA LEU A 205 -10.17 16.62 -2.79
C LEU A 205 -9.73 17.72 -3.76
N ASP A 206 -9.46 18.92 -3.26
CA ASP A 206 -8.97 20.02 -4.08
C ASP A 206 -7.66 19.60 -4.79
N GLY A 207 -7.61 19.84 -6.09
CA GLY A 207 -6.46 19.45 -6.91
C GLY A 207 -6.37 17.96 -7.25
N VAL A 208 -7.34 17.13 -6.83
CA VAL A 208 -7.39 15.69 -7.14
C VAL A 208 -8.38 15.42 -8.24
N SER A 209 -7.93 14.89 -9.37
CA SER A 209 -8.81 14.33 -10.40
C SER A 209 -9.27 12.94 -9.96
N ALA A 210 -10.41 12.87 -9.26
CA ALA A 210 -10.94 11.62 -8.73
C ALA A 210 -11.93 10.96 -9.68
N THR A 211 -11.74 9.66 -9.94
CA THR A 211 -12.68 8.79 -10.66
C THR A 211 -13.15 7.70 -9.71
N TRP A 212 -14.45 7.55 -9.57
CA TRP A 212 -15.09 6.59 -8.70
C TRP A 212 -15.69 5.47 -9.52
N LEU A 213 -15.36 4.24 -9.16
CA LEU A 213 -15.75 3.03 -9.89
C LEU A 213 -16.42 2.08 -8.91
N SER A 214 -17.73 2.19 -8.77
CA SER A 214 -18.50 1.26 -7.97
C SER A 214 -19.31 0.33 -8.85
N SER A 215 -19.14 -0.97 -8.68
CA SER A 215 -19.95 -1.99 -9.34
C SER A 215 -20.82 -2.78 -8.36
N GLY A 216 -20.80 -2.42 -7.07
CA GLY A 216 -21.42 -3.19 -6.00
C GLY A 216 -20.70 -4.50 -5.68
N THR A 217 -19.55 -4.75 -6.33
CA THR A 217 -18.68 -5.90 -6.12
C THR A 217 -17.27 -5.45 -5.79
N ALA A 218 -16.50 -6.28 -5.09
CA ALA A 218 -15.10 -6.02 -4.82
C ALA A 218 -14.29 -5.92 -6.12
N MET A 219 -13.20 -5.17 -6.09
CA MET A 219 -12.23 -5.10 -7.19
C MET A 219 -11.52 -6.44 -7.34
N GLN A 220 -11.71 -7.11 -8.47
CA GLN A 220 -11.15 -8.43 -8.76
C GLN A 220 -10.56 -8.46 -10.18
N SER A 221 -9.70 -9.43 -10.45
CA SER A 221 -8.99 -9.53 -11.74
C SER A 221 -9.91 -9.71 -12.95
N ASP A 222 -11.11 -10.27 -12.77
CA ASP A 222 -12.09 -10.55 -13.81
C ASP A 222 -13.05 -9.39 -14.08
N ASN A 223 -13.08 -8.35 -13.24
CA ASN A 223 -14.01 -7.22 -13.40
C ASN A 223 -13.32 -5.86 -13.65
N LEU A 224 -12.03 -5.83 -13.94
CA LEU A 224 -11.23 -4.60 -14.12
C LEU A 224 -11.54 -3.81 -15.40
N GLY A 225 -12.41 -4.28 -16.29
CA GLY A 225 -12.71 -3.62 -17.56
C GLY A 225 -13.01 -2.12 -17.43
N PRO A 226 -13.93 -1.68 -16.56
CA PRO A 226 -14.23 -0.26 -16.37
C PRO A 226 -13.02 0.55 -15.85
N LEU A 227 -12.22 -0.03 -14.96
CA LEU A 227 -11.02 0.59 -14.43
C LEU A 227 -9.96 0.79 -15.52
N ILE A 228 -9.68 -0.24 -16.31
CA ILE A 228 -8.74 -0.17 -17.44
C ILE A 228 -9.21 0.85 -18.46
N ALA A 229 -10.51 0.88 -18.79
CA ALA A 229 -11.08 1.87 -19.70
C ALA A 229 -10.94 3.32 -19.19
N ALA A 230 -11.00 3.52 -17.88
CA ALA A 230 -10.72 4.82 -17.27
C ALA A 230 -9.22 5.17 -17.33
N LEU A 231 -8.35 4.20 -17.07
CA LEU A 231 -6.89 4.36 -17.15
C LEU A 231 -6.40 4.64 -18.57
N ASP A 232 -7.03 4.04 -19.61
CA ASP A 232 -6.69 4.27 -21.00
C ASP A 232 -6.92 5.73 -21.45
N LYS A 233 -7.78 6.48 -20.73
CA LYS A 233 -8.05 7.91 -21.00
C LYS A 233 -7.03 8.85 -20.36
N ILE A 234 -6.19 8.35 -19.45
CA ILE A 234 -5.19 9.14 -18.76
C ILE A 234 -3.90 9.17 -19.59
N ALA A 235 -3.47 10.36 -19.99
CA ALA A 235 -2.17 10.54 -20.62
C ALA A 235 -1.07 10.39 -19.57
N LEU A 236 -0.19 9.39 -19.74
CA LEU A 236 0.94 9.18 -18.86
C LEU A 236 2.17 9.91 -19.41
N PRO A 237 2.88 10.70 -18.60
CA PRO A 237 4.16 11.26 -19.01
C PRO A 237 5.24 10.16 -19.08
N THR A 238 6.33 10.44 -19.76
CA THR A 238 7.47 9.53 -19.89
C THR A 238 8.43 9.59 -18.71
N GLU A 239 8.38 10.68 -17.94
CA GLU A 239 9.28 10.96 -16.81
C GLU A 239 8.51 11.67 -15.69
N GLU A 240 9.10 11.78 -14.50
CA GLU A 240 8.55 12.51 -13.35
C GLU A 240 7.16 12.05 -12.92
N TYR A 241 6.93 10.73 -12.91
CA TYR A 241 5.68 10.13 -12.47
C TYR A 241 5.88 9.13 -11.34
N PHE A 242 4.81 8.91 -10.59
CA PHE A 242 4.68 7.82 -9.64
C PHE A 242 3.29 7.21 -9.73
N ILE A 243 3.22 5.88 -9.73
CA ILE A 243 1.97 5.11 -9.82
C ILE A 243 1.90 4.18 -8.61
N TRP A 244 0.79 4.23 -7.88
CA TRP A 244 0.55 3.36 -6.75
C TRP A 244 -0.74 2.55 -6.96
N LEU A 245 -0.63 1.23 -6.77
CA LEU A 245 -1.68 0.26 -7.02
C LEU A 245 -1.89 -0.59 -5.78
N THR A 246 -3.13 -0.67 -5.27
CA THR A 246 -3.44 -1.54 -4.14
C THR A 246 -4.88 -2.04 -4.18
N GLY A 247 -5.14 -3.16 -3.49
CA GLY A 247 -6.42 -3.85 -3.42
C GLY A 247 -6.23 -5.36 -3.37
N GLU A 248 -7.11 -6.11 -4.04
CA GLU A 248 -7.03 -7.55 -4.17
C GLU A 248 -5.78 -7.98 -4.97
N GLY A 249 -5.12 -9.07 -4.53
CA GLY A 249 -3.80 -9.45 -5.02
C GLY A 249 -3.71 -9.73 -6.51
N GLU A 250 -4.63 -10.50 -7.09
CA GLU A 250 -4.61 -10.80 -8.53
C GLU A 250 -5.00 -9.56 -9.37
N ALA A 251 -5.92 -8.74 -8.88
CA ALA A 251 -6.26 -7.47 -9.51
C ALA A 251 -5.04 -6.52 -9.56
N VAL A 252 -4.32 -6.40 -8.44
CA VAL A 252 -3.10 -5.58 -8.36
C VAL A 252 -2.02 -6.09 -9.33
N LYS A 253 -1.89 -7.40 -9.48
CA LYS A 253 -0.94 -7.99 -10.44
C LYS A 253 -1.32 -7.64 -11.88
N VAL A 254 -2.59 -7.78 -12.27
CA VAL A 254 -3.08 -7.39 -13.60
C VAL A 254 -2.82 -5.91 -13.87
N LEU A 255 -3.06 -5.03 -12.89
CA LEU A 255 -2.80 -3.61 -13.01
C LEU A 255 -1.29 -3.30 -13.12
N SER A 256 -0.46 -4.01 -12.36
CA SER A 256 1.00 -3.88 -12.45
C SER A 256 1.51 -4.24 -13.86
N ASP A 257 1.03 -5.36 -14.41
CA ASP A 257 1.37 -5.79 -15.78
C ASP A 257 0.83 -4.80 -16.82
N TYR A 258 -0.35 -4.24 -16.62
CA TYR A 258 -0.89 -3.18 -17.48
C TYR A 258 0.07 -1.99 -17.57
N PHE A 259 0.57 -1.48 -16.44
CA PHE A 259 1.46 -0.32 -16.46
C PHE A 259 2.86 -0.67 -16.97
N THR A 260 3.45 -1.76 -16.51
CA THR A 260 4.85 -2.09 -16.81
C THR A 260 5.02 -2.69 -18.19
N GLN A 261 4.11 -3.58 -18.64
CA GLN A 261 4.24 -4.30 -19.90
C GLN A 261 3.48 -3.60 -21.05
N ARG A 262 2.23 -3.17 -20.81
CA ARG A 262 1.41 -2.57 -21.88
C ARG A 262 1.69 -1.08 -22.05
N ARG A 263 1.81 -0.30 -20.94
CA ARG A 263 2.05 1.15 -20.98
C ARG A 263 3.54 1.52 -20.97
N GLY A 264 4.45 0.54 -20.75
CA GLY A 264 5.90 0.73 -20.78
C GLY A 264 6.46 1.57 -19.63
N CYS A 265 5.74 1.64 -18.50
CA CYS A 265 6.21 2.34 -17.31
C CYS A 265 7.41 1.63 -16.68
N ASP A 266 8.35 2.39 -16.13
CA ASP A 266 9.47 1.85 -15.38
C ASP A 266 8.97 1.30 -14.02
N SER A 267 9.29 0.05 -13.73
CA SER A 267 8.87 -0.65 -12.52
C SER A 267 9.32 0.03 -11.22
N ASP A 268 10.39 0.82 -11.24
CA ASP A 268 10.89 1.55 -10.08
C ASP A 268 9.90 2.65 -9.63
N PHE A 269 9.04 3.11 -10.54
CA PHE A 269 8.03 4.14 -10.28
C PHE A 269 6.59 3.60 -10.24
N VAL A 270 6.44 2.27 -10.32
CA VAL A 270 5.15 1.58 -10.18
C VAL A 270 5.17 0.75 -8.88
N ARG A 271 4.51 1.27 -7.86
CA ARG A 271 4.37 0.60 -6.56
C ARG A 271 3.07 -0.20 -6.53
N ALA A 272 3.16 -1.52 -6.62
CA ALA A 272 2.03 -2.45 -6.56
C ALA A 272 2.10 -3.27 -5.27
N VAL A 273 1.04 -3.22 -4.45
CA VAL A 273 0.98 -3.87 -3.14
C VAL A 273 -0.40 -4.52 -2.95
N ALA A 274 -0.44 -5.84 -2.83
CA ALA A 274 -1.65 -6.55 -2.45
C ALA A 274 -2.00 -6.24 -0.98
N TYR A 275 -3.21 -5.74 -0.72
CA TYR A 275 -3.70 -5.48 0.63
C TYR A 275 -4.52 -6.65 1.15
N TRP A 276 -5.17 -7.39 0.27
CA TRP A 276 -5.92 -8.58 0.61
C TRP A 276 -5.95 -9.58 -0.56
N HIS A 277 -6.36 -10.80 -0.25
CA HIS A 277 -6.53 -11.86 -1.24
C HIS A 277 -7.89 -12.52 -1.04
N GLN A 278 -8.55 -12.83 -2.14
CA GLN A 278 -9.74 -13.67 -2.12
C GLN A 278 -9.37 -15.07 -1.64
N LYS A 279 -10.20 -15.65 -0.77
CA LYS A 279 -10.01 -17.01 -0.25
C LYS A 279 -10.70 -18.03 -1.14
#